data_95294b12743e2d6bcc8536dac05a27af
#
_entry.id   95294b12743e2d6bcc8536dac05a27af
#
_cell.length_a   1.000
_cell.length_b   1.000
_cell.length_c   1.000
_cell.angle_alpha   90.00
_cell.angle_beta   90.00
_cell.angle_gamma   90.00
#
_symmetry.space_group_name_H-M   'P 1'
#
loop_
_entity.id
_entity.type
_entity.pdbx_description
1 polymer ?
#
loop_
_entity_poly.entity_id
_entity_poly.type
_entity_poly.pdbx_seq_one_letter_code
_entity_poly.pdbx_strand_id
1 'polypeptide(L)'
;MSVKEQLTRVRESLPEGVRLVAVSKTHPVEAIREAYDAGQRLFGESRPQELRAKYEVLPKDIEWHMIGHLQTNKVKYIAPFVSLVESVDSARLVEALQHEAAKCGRRLDILLEIHVADEETKSGWEPDELREYLSSEPFAAATALRVRGVMGIATNTDDEEHIRRDFRRLKQLFDELRPRFGADFDTLSMGMSHDYRLAVACGSTQVRVGSLIFGERDYSKPFTL
;
A
#
# COMPACT_ATOMS: atom_id res chain seq x y z
N MET A 1 11.00 -2.58 24.02
CA MET A 1 9.52 -2.73 23.93
C MET A 1 9.22 -3.86 22.96
N SER A 2 8.22 -4.69 23.27
CA SER A 2 7.77 -5.78 22.38
C SER A 2 7.05 -5.23 21.14
N VAL A 3 6.94 -6.04 20.09
CA VAL A 3 6.14 -5.70 18.89
C VAL A 3 4.68 -5.41 19.28
N LYS A 4 4.13 -6.21 20.19
CA LYS A 4 2.77 -6.04 20.73
C LYS A 4 2.56 -4.66 21.38
N GLU A 5 3.48 -4.21 22.24
CA GLU A 5 3.39 -2.90 22.91
C GLU A 5 3.47 -1.75 21.92
N GLN A 6 4.39 -1.84 20.95
CA GLN A 6 4.55 -0.83 19.89
C GLN A 6 3.31 -0.76 18.99
N LEU A 7 2.81 -1.92 18.55
CA LEU A 7 1.58 -2.01 17.75
C LEU A 7 0.39 -1.38 18.47
N THR A 8 0.22 -1.66 19.76
CA THR A 8 -0.86 -1.09 20.58
C THR A 8 -0.76 0.44 20.61
N ARG A 9 0.42 1.00 20.85
CA ARG A 9 0.64 2.45 20.86
C ARG A 9 0.31 3.12 19.53
N VAL A 10 0.70 2.49 18.41
CA VAL A 10 0.37 3.02 17.08
C VAL A 10 -1.14 3.00 16.87
N ARG A 11 -1.81 1.88 17.19
CA ARG A 11 -3.27 1.75 17.05
C ARG A 11 -4.04 2.79 17.89
N GLU A 12 -3.65 2.98 19.14
CA GLU A 12 -4.28 3.96 20.04
C GLU A 12 -4.07 5.41 19.58
N SER A 13 -3.06 5.66 18.77
CA SER A 13 -2.79 7.00 18.19
C SER A 13 -3.58 7.30 16.93
N LEU A 14 -4.28 6.30 16.37
CA LEU A 14 -5.08 6.45 15.15
C LEU A 14 -6.54 6.73 15.51
N PRO A 15 -7.20 7.68 14.84
CA PRO A 15 -8.64 7.88 14.99
C PRO A 15 -9.41 6.69 14.43
N GLU A 16 -10.66 6.55 14.89
CA GLU A 16 -11.58 5.54 14.37
C GLU A 16 -11.73 5.66 12.84
N GLY A 17 -11.77 4.52 12.16
CA GLY A 17 -11.90 4.44 10.70
C GLY A 17 -10.57 4.52 9.93
N VAL A 18 -9.44 4.84 10.56
CA VAL A 18 -8.13 4.79 9.90
C VAL A 18 -7.52 3.39 10.02
N ARG A 19 -7.26 2.75 8.89
CA ARG A 19 -6.67 1.41 8.82
C ARG A 19 -5.16 1.47 9.00
N LEU A 20 -4.61 0.50 9.72
CA LEU A 20 -3.18 0.34 9.94
C LEU A 20 -2.62 -0.83 9.13
N VAL A 21 -1.79 -0.54 8.14
CA VAL A 21 -0.93 -1.52 7.47
C VAL A 21 0.37 -1.65 8.27
N ALA A 22 0.58 -2.80 8.93
CA ALA A 22 1.83 -3.10 9.60
C ALA A 22 2.88 -3.51 8.57
N VAL A 23 3.86 -2.63 8.31
CA VAL A 23 4.88 -2.85 7.27
C VAL A 23 5.97 -3.74 7.79
N SER A 24 5.92 -5.02 7.39
CA SER A 24 6.76 -6.11 7.93
C SER A 24 7.94 -6.49 7.04
N LYS A 25 8.22 -5.71 5.97
CA LYS A 25 9.35 -5.98 5.08
C LYS A 25 10.68 -6.07 5.82
N THR A 26 11.48 -7.08 5.48
CA THR A 26 12.77 -7.40 6.09
C THR A 26 12.73 -7.96 7.53
N HIS A 27 11.55 -8.00 8.15
CA HIS A 27 11.41 -8.56 9.50
C HIS A 27 11.09 -10.06 9.44
N PRO A 28 11.56 -10.86 10.43
CA PRO A 28 11.36 -12.29 10.47
C PRO A 28 9.92 -12.67 10.77
N VAL A 29 9.56 -13.92 10.46
CA VAL A 29 8.21 -14.46 10.62
C VAL A 29 7.73 -14.40 12.08
N GLU A 30 8.63 -14.54 13.04
CA GLU A 30 8.33 -14.49 14.48
C GLU A 30 7.77 -13.11 14.90
N ALA A 31 8.35 -12.02 14.39
CA ALA A 31 7.88 -10.67 14.67
C ALA A 31 6.48 -10.44 14.08
N ILE A 32 6.21 -10.98 12.88
CA ILE A 32 4.88 -10.90 12.26
C ILE A 32 3.89 -11.72 13.06
N ARG A 33 4.27 -12.90 13.54
CA ARG A 33 3.42 -13.75 14.38
C ARG A 33 3.07 -13.07 15.70
N GLU A 34 4.04 -12.39 16.36
CA GLU A 34 3.75 -11.58 17.56
C GLU A 34 2.71 -10.48 17.28
N ALA A 35 2.85 -9.76 16.17
CA ALA A 35 1.85 -8.76 15.77
C ALA A 35 0.49 -9.39 15.44
N TYR A 36 0.48 -10.54 14.76
CA TYR A 36 -0.73 -11.30 14.45
C TYR A 36 -1.46 -11.76 15.73
N ASP A 37 -0.73 -12.32 16.69
CA ASP A 37 -1.27 -12.77 17.99
C ASP A 37 -1.82 -11.57 18.81
N ALA A 38 -1.26 -10.37 18.59
CA ALA A 38 -1.80 -9.10 19.11
C ALA A 38 -3.00 -8.56 18.29
N GLY A 39 -3.55 -9.36 17.35
CA GLY A 39 -4.75 -9.05 16.59
C GLY A 39 -4.53 -8.27 15.29
N GLN A 40 -3.27 -8.10 14.84
CA GLN A 40 -3.01 -7.51 13.51
C GLN A 40 -3.34 -8.51 12.41
N ARG A 41 -4.05 -8.03 11.38
CA ARG A 41 -4.39 -8.86 10.20
C ARG A 41 -3.86 -8.27 8.90
N LEU A 42 -3.68 -6.96 8.84
CA LEU A 42 -3.31 -6.21 7.66
C LEU A 42 -1.80 -5.93 7.67
N PHE A 43 -1.06 -6.56 6.76
CA PHE A 43 0.39 -6.45 6.66
C PHE A 43 0.85 -5.98 5.28
N GLY A 44 1.94 -5.21 5.23
CA GLY A 44 2.50 -4.69 3.99
C GLY A 44 3.92 -5.18 3.71
N GLU A 45 4.13 -5.63 2.47
CA GLU A 45 5.41 -6.10 1.95
C GLU A 45 5.84 -5.34 0.70
N SER A 46 7.15 -5.20 0.51
CA SER A 46 7.67 -4.47 -0.66
C SER A 46 8.33 -5.37 -1.71
N ARG A 47 8.54 -6.65 -1.41
CA ARG A 47 9.19 -7.61 -2.31
C ARG A 47 8.26 -8.82 -2.54
N PRO A 48 7.87 -9.11 -3.80
CA PRO A 48 6.92 -10.20 -4.08
C PRO A 48 7.41 -11.57 -3.61
N GLN A 49 8.72 -11.83 -3.65
CA GLN A 49 9.29 -13.10 -3.20
C GLN A 49 9.19 -13.26 -1.68
N GLU A 50 9.49 -12.18 -0.93
CA GLU A 50 9.36 -12.14 0.52
C GLU A 50 7.90 -12.29 0.95
N LEU A 51 7.00 -11.57 0.29
CA LEU A 51 5.56 -11.66 0.52
C LEU A 51 5.05 -13.09 0.31
N ARG A 52 5.42 -13.73 -0.79
CA ARG A 52 5.05 -15.12 -1.07
C ARG A 52 5.59 -16.07 -0.01
N ALA A 53 6.87 -15.98 0.35
CA ALA A 53 7.48 -16.85 1.34
C ALA A 53 6.79 -16.73 2.70
N LYS A 54 6.46 -15.52 3.13
CA LYS A 54 5.69 -15.25 4.36
C LYS A 54 4.27 -15.78 4.30
N TYR A 55 3.59 -15.61 3.17
CA TYR A 55 2.26 -16.17 2.96
C TYR A 55 2.24 -17.70 3.10
N GLU A 56 3.29 -18.40 2.63
CA GLU A 56 3.35 -19.86 2.68
C GLU A 56 3.36 -20.39 4.12
N VAL A 57 3.98 -19.69 5.08
CA VAL A 57 4.23 -20.15 6.46
C VAL A 57 3.38 -19.46 7.55
N LEU A 58 2.71 -18.38 7.23
CA LEU A 58 1.86 -17.63 8.17
C LEU A 58 0.38 -17.93 7.98
N PRO A 59 -0.50 -17.54 8.94
CA PRO A 59 -1.94 -17.74 8.86
C PRO A 59 -2.55 -17.17 7.58
N LYS A 60 -3.54 -17.87 7.02
CA LYS A 60 -4.13 -17.53 5.70
C LYS A 60 -5.21 -16.44 5.78
N ASP A 61 -5.59 -16.03 6.98
CA ASP A 61 -6.48 -14.89 7.25
C ASP A 61 -5.72 -13.55 7.35
N ILE A 62 -4.41 -13.55 7.10
CA ILE A 62 -3.65 -12.31 6.94
C ILE A 62 -4.02 -11.66 5.61
N GLU A 63 -4.40 -10.39 5.68
CA GLU A 63 -4.61 -9.52 4.53
C GLU A 63 -3.27 -8.92 4.10
N TRP A 64 -2.72 -9.46 3.00
CA TRP A 64 -1.44 -9.02 2.49
C TRP A 64 -1.57 -7.89 1.48
N HIS A 65 -0.89 -6.77 1.75
CA HIS A 65 -0.75 -5.66 0.81
C HIS A 65 0.64 -5.66 0.16
N MET A 66 0.67 -5.55 -1.16
CA MET A 66 1.90 -5.23 -1.90
C MET A 66 2.04 -3.71 -1.96
N ILE A 67 3.05 -3.16 -1.29
CA ILE A 67 3.22 -1.71 -1.10
C ILE A 67 4.50 -1.14 -1.73
N GLY A 68 5.34 -1.97 -2.35
CA GLY A 68 6.56 -1.56 -3.02
C GLY A 68 6.44 -1.73 -4.54
N HIS A 69 7.36 -1.13 -5.28
CA HIS A 69 7.39 -1.23 -6.75
C HIS A 69 7.30 -2.69 -7.22
N LEU A 70 6.33 -2.97 -8.09
CA LEU A 70 6.01 -4.31 -8.56
C LEU A 70 6.35 -4.46 -10.05
N GLN A 71 7.39 -5.23 -10.35
CA GLN A 71 7.70 -5.60 -11.73
C GLN A 71 6.60 -6.51 -12.31
N THR A 72 6.21 -6.27 -13.56
CA THR A 72 5.12 -7.01 -14.22
C THR A 72 5.32 -8.53 -14.24
N ASN A 73 6.56 -9.00 -14.45
CA ASN A 73 6.91 -10.43 -14.45
C ASN A 73 6.82 -11.09 -13.06
N LYS A 74 6.64 -10.31 -12.00
CA LYS A 74 6.49 -10.78 -10.61
C LYS A 74 5.04 -10.86 -10.14
N VAL A 75 4.10 -10.23 -10.85
CA VAL A 75 2.66 -10.22 -10.53
C VAL A 75 2.12 -11.64 -10.31
N LYS A 76 2.48 -12.59 -11.16
CA LYS A 76 2.06 -14.00 -11.10
C LYS A 76 2.33 -14.69 -9.75
N TYR A 77 3.31 -14.22 -8.98
CA TYR A 77 3.68 -14.82 -7.70
C TYR A 77 2.76 -14.41 -6.55
N ILE A 78 2.09 -13.27 -6.66
CA ILE A 78 1.25 -12.72 -5.60
C ILE A 78 -0.23 -12.65 -5.98
N ALA A 79 -0.58 -12.59 -7.26
CA ALA A 79 -1.96 -12.51 -7.74
C ALA A 79 -2.88 -13.59 -7.15
N PRO A 80 -2.43 -14.86 -6.88
CA PRO A 80 -3.31 -15.87 -6.30
C PRO A 80 -3.82 -15.57 -4.89
N PHE A 81 -3.15 -14.71 -4.10
CA PHE A 81 -3.48 -14.55 -2.68
C PHE A 81 -3.44 -13.11 -2.15
N VAL A 82 -2.74 -12.18 -2.83
CA VAL A 82 -2.64 -10.79 -2.36
C VAL A 82 -4.03 -10.17 -2.21
N SER A 83 -4.23 -9.39 -1.14
CA SER A 83 -5.51 -8.73 -0.86
C SER A 83 -5.61 -7.38 -1.57
N LEU A 84 -4.52 -6.61 -1.61
CA LEU A 84 -4.46 -5.29 -2.24
C LEU A 84 -3.07 -5.04 -2.81
N VAL A 85 -2.99 -4.52 -4.03
CA VAL A 85 -1.76 -3.96 -4.60
C VAL A 85 -1.86 -2.44 -4.56
N GLU A 86 -1.05 -1.79 -3.71
CA GLU A 86 -1.10 -0.33 -3.51
C GLU A 86 -0.21 0.45 -4.50
N SER A 87 0.77 -0.22 -5.10
CA SER A 87 1.82 0.39 -5.91
C SER A 87 1.57 0.28 -7.41
N VAL A 88 0.34 0.57 -7.85
CA VAL A 88 0.00 0.48 -9.29
C VAL A 88 0.31 1.80 -9.98
N ASP A 89 1.49 1.88 -10.55
CA ASP A 89 2.15 3.10 -11.05
C ASP A 89 2.10 3.30 -12.57
N SER A 90 1.52 2.36 -13.34
CA SER A 90 1.57 2.40 -14.80
C SER A 90 0.49 1.55 -15.48
N ALA A 91 0.12 1.91 -16.70
CA ALA A 91 -0.77 1.13 -17.56
C ALA A 91 -0.30 -0.31 -17.75
N ARG A 92 1.02 -0.47 -17.99
CA ARG A 92 1.64 -1.79 -18.14
C ARG A 92 1.45 -2.69 -16.91
N LEU A 93 1.49 -2.11 -15.71
CA LEU A 93 1.24 -2.88 -14.48
C LEU A 93 -0.24 -3.20 -14.32
N VAL A 94 -1.15 -2.29 -14.67
CA VAL A 94 -2.60 -2.57 -14.70
C VAL A 94 -2.91 -3.74 -15.62
N GLU A 95 -2.36 -3.76 -16.84
CA GLU A 95 -2.54 -4.86 -17.81
C GLU A 95 -2.02 -6.20 -17.28
N ALA A 96 -0.83 -6.20 -16.65
CA ALA A 96 -0.25 -7.41 -16.06
C ALA A 96 -1.09 -7.94 -14.88
N LEU A 97 -1.59 -7.05 -14.02
CA LEU A 97 -2.49 -7.40 -12.91
C LEU A 97 -3.82 -7.94 -13.42
N GLN A 98 -4.43 -7.29 -14.44
CA GLN A 98 -5.64 -7.75 -15.10
C GLN A 98 -5.48 -9.16 -15.65
N HIS A 99 -4.38 -9.40 -16.38
CA HIS A 99 -4.10 -10.71 -16.98
C HIS A 99 -3.98 -11.82 -15.91
N GLU A 100 -3.16 -11.60 -14.88
CA GLU A 100 -2.93 -12.61 -13.84
C GLU A 100 -4.15 -12.79 -12.92
N ALA A 101 -4.92 -11.73 -12.65
CA ALA A 101 -6.16 -11.80 -11.90
C ALA A 101 -7.20 -12.67 -12.62
N ALA A 102 -7.42 -12.41 -13.92
CA ALA A 102 -8.34 -13.18 -14.75
C ALA A 102 -7.92 -14.66 -14.82
N LYS A 103 -6.62 -14.93 -14.99
CA LYS A 103 -6.05 -16.29 -15.00
C LYS A 103 -6.26 -17.04 -13.69
N CYS A 104 -6.23 -16.34 -12.55
CA CYS A 104 -6.51 -16.91 -11.24
C CYS A 104 -8.01 -17.01 -10.91
N GLY A 105 -8.90 -16.52 -11.77
CA GLY A 105 -10.33 -16.43 -11.52
C GLY A 105 -10.69 -15.49 -10.35
N ARG A 106 -9.85 -14.46 -10.10
CA ARG A 106 -10.02 -13.51 -9.00
C ARG A 106 -10.31 -12.11 -9.52
N ARG A 107 -10.96 -11.32 -8.68
CA ARG A 107 -10.99 -9.87 -8.80
C ARG A 107 -10.01 -9.30 -7.79
N LEU A 108 -8.98 -8.58 -8.26
CA LEU A 108 -7.96 -7.99 -7.41
C LEU A 108 -8.31 -6.54 -7.07
N ASP A 109 -8.12 -6.19 -5.80
CA ASP A 109 -8.18 -4.80 -5.35
C ASP A 109 -6.85 -4.10 -5.62
N ILE A 110 -6.91 -2.88 -6.11
CA ILE A 110 -5.74 -2.06 -6.41
C ILE A 110 -5.91 -0.61 -5.92
N LEU A 111 -4.79 0.03 -5.58
CA LEU A 111 -4.69 1.48 -5.48
C LEU A 111 -3.82 2.01 -6.60
N LEU A 112 -4.17 3.17 -7.12
CA LEU A 112 -3.35 3.89 -8.09
C LEU A 112 -2.28 4.68 -7.31
N GLU A 113 -1.00 4.38 -7.57
CA GLU A 113 0.11 5.12 -6.96
C GLU A 113 0.33 6.43 -7.71
N ILE A 114 0.26 7.54 -6.98
CA ILE A 114 0.36 8.89 -7.53
C ILE A 114 1.70 9.51 -7.17
N HIS A 115 2.37 10.09 -8.17
CA HIS A 115 3.57 10.87 -7.97
C HIS A 115 3.20 12.26 -7.41
N VAL A 116 3.44 12.47 -6.12
CA VAL A 116 3.16 13.74 -5.43
C VAL A 116 4.41 14.39 -4.85
N ALA A 117 5.50 13.65 -4.77
CA ALA A 117 6.78 14.10 -4.21
C ALA A 117 7.60 14.90 -5.22
N ASP A 118 8.53 15.71 -4.73
CA ASP A 118 9.43 16.47 -5.58
C ASP A 118 10.57 15.60 -6.17
N GLU A 119 10.84 14.40 -5.61
CA GLU A 119 11.89 13.51 -6.13
C GLU A 119 11.44 12.76 -7.38
N GLU A 120 12.03 13.06 -8.51
CA GLU A 120 11.78 12.40 -9.80
C GLU A 120 12.02 10.87 -9.80
N THR A 121 12.76 10.38 -8.81
CA THR A 121 13.07 8.94 -8.68
C THR A 121 11.93 8.13 -8.05
N LYS A 122 10.89 8.78 -7.51
CA LYS A 122 9.73 8.09 -6.98
C LYS A 122 8.78 7.67 -8.10
N SER A 123 8.24 6.45 -7.97
CA SER A 123 7.22 5.91 -8.87
C SER A 123 5.86 6.59 -8.65
N GLY A 124 4.98 6.41 -9.60
CA GLY A 124 3.60 6.89 -9.53
C GLY A 124 3.16 7.54 -10.83
N TRP A 125 1.85 7.59 -11.02
CA TRP A 125 1.23 8.29 -12.13
C TRP A 125 1.34 9.81 -11.94
N GLU A 126 1.67 10.50 -13.01
CA GLU A 126 1.37 11.91 -13.10
C GLU A 126 -0.16 12.09 -13.18
N PRO A 127 -0.75 13.07 -12.47
CA PRO A 127 -2.22 13.20 -12.41
C PRO A 127 -2.91 13.33 -13.78
N ASP A 128 -2.30 14.03 -14.74
CA ASP A 128 -2.88 14.22 -16.08
C ASP A 128 -2.79 12.93 -16.91
N GLU A 129 -1.67 12.22 -16.85
CA GLU A 129 -1.48 10.91 -17.48
C GLU A 129 -2.50 9.90 -16.93
N LEU A 130 -2.72 9.89 -15.62
CA LEU A 130 -3.74 9.04 -15.01
C LEU A 130 -5.15 9.34 -15.53
N ARG A 131 -5.54 10.63 -15.62
CA ARG A 131 -6.87 11.02 -16.12
C ARG A 131 -7.10 10.54 -17.56
N GLU A 132 -6.08 10.67 -18.41
CA GLU A 132 -6.11 10.18 -19.78
C GLU A 132 -6.25 8.65 -19.80
N TYR A 133 -5.40 7.94 -19.05
CA TYR A 133 -5.45 6.49 -18.98
C TYR A 133 -6.79 5.95 -18.47
N LEU A 134 -7.35 6.55 -17.43
CA LEU A 134 -8.65 6.15 -16.90
C LEU A 134 -9.77 6.27 -17.92
N SER A 135 -9.65 7.12 -18.94
CA SER A 135 -10.62 7.30 -20.02
C SER A 135 -10.37 6.40 -21.22
N SER A 136 -9.34 5.59 -21.18
CA SER A 136 -8.92 4.72 -22.28
C SER A 136 -9.68 3.39 -22.34
N GLU A 137 -9.73 2.78 -23.52
CA GLU A 137 -10.27 1.44 -23.73
C GLU A 137 -9.53 0.35 -22.93
N PRO A 138 -8.17 0.34 -22.84
CA PRO A 138 -7.45 -0.63 -22.02
C PRO A 138 -7.86 -0.61 -20.55
N PHE A 139 -8.11 0.56 -19.97
CA PHE A 139 -8.62 0.64 -18.61
C PHE A 139 -10.04 0.11 -18.48
N ALA A 140 -10.93 0.42 -19.42
CA ALA A 140 -12.30 -0.09 -19.44
C ALA A 140 -12.37 -1.63 -19.55
N ALA A 141 -11.38 -2.25 -20.20
CA ALA A 141 -11.25 -3.69 -20.32
C ALA A 141 -10.70 -4.38 -19.05
N ALA A 142 -10.20 -3.63 -18.06
CA ALA A 142 -9.59 -4.18 -16.85
C ALA A 142 -10.64 -4.65 -15.81
N THR A 143 -11.54 -5.53 -16.19
CA THR A 143 -12.73 -5.96 -15.42
C THR A 143 -12.42 -6.89 -14.25
N ALA A 144 -11.25 -7.53 -14.24
CA ALA A 144 -10.78 -8.36 -13.12
C ALA A 144 -10.08 -7.53 -12.02
N LEU A 145 -10.08 -6.21 -12.15
CA LEU A 145 -9.55 -5.31 -11.14
C LEU A 145 -10.67 -4.47 -10.50
N ARG A 146 -10.45 -4.07 -9.24
CA ARG A 146 -11.28 -3.10 -8.54
C ARG A 146 -10.39 -2.01 -7.97
N VAL A 147 -10.59 -0.78 -8.44
CA VAL A 147 -9.87 0.38 -7.93
C VAL A 147 -10.51 0.81 -6.61
N ARG A 148 -9.74 0.69 -5.51
CA ARG A 148 -10.21 1.02 -4.16
C ARG A 148 -9.82 2.42 -3.72
N GLY A 149 -8.94 3.10 -4.46
CA GLY A 149 -8.47 4.42 -4.07
C GLY A 149 -7.11 4.76 -4.67
N VAL A 150 -6.40 5.63 -3.98
CA VAL A 150 -5.06 6.07 -4.36
C VAL A 150 -4.06 5.86 -3.23
N MET A 151 -2.79 5.74 -3.61
CA MET A 151 -1.65 5.70 -2.71
C MET A 151 -0.64 6.78 -3.11
N GLY A 152 0.06 7.34 -2.12
CA GLY A 152 1.20 8.23 -2.37
C GLY A 152 2.19 8.26 -1.22
N ILE A 153 3.39 8.73 -1.55
CA ILE A 153 4.50 8.92 -0.62
C ILE A 153 4.95 10.36 -0.76
N ALA A 154 4.86 11.14 0.32
CA ALA A 154 5.29 12.53 0.35
C ALA A 154 6.81 12.67 0.16
N THR A 155 7.24 13.85 -0.19
CA THR A 155 8.66 14.25 -0.25
C THR A 155 9.38 13.90 1.05
N ASN A 156 10.60 13.35 0.94
CA ASN A 156 11.43 13.01 2.10
C ASN A 156 12.10 14.28 2.63
N THR A 157 11.45 14.96 3.56
CA THR A 157 11.88 16.23 4.16
C THR A 157 11.42 16.32 5.62
N ASP A 158 12.06 17.17 6.39
CA ASP A 158 11.62 17.55 7.77
C ASP A 158 10.64 18.74 7.75
N ASP A 159 10.39 19.36 6.58
CA ASP A 159 9.42 20.45 6.44
C ASP A 159 7.99 19.89 6.42
N GLU A 160 7.30 20.02 7.56
CA GLU A 160 5.92 19.55 7.73
C GLU A 160 4.94 20.21 6.74
N GLU A 161 5.10 21.49 6.40
CA GLU A 161 4.17 22.15 5.47
C GLU A 161 4.38 21.62 4.03
N HIS A 162 5.59 21.27 3.67
CA HIS A 162 5.87 20.58 2.42
C HIS A 162 5.17 19.22 2.39
N ILE A 163 5.34 18.40 3.43
CA ILE A 163 4.67 17.09 3.56
C ILE A 163 3.14 17.25 3.48
N ARG A 164 2.57 18.23 4.19
CA ARG A 164 1.13 18.52 4.15
C ARG A 164 0.65 18.93 2.77
N ARG A 165 1.46 19.71 2.03
CA ARG A 165 1.16 20.11 0.65
C ARG A 165 1.00 18.87 -0.24
N ASP A 166 1.94 17.92 -0.15
CA ASP A 166 1.90 16.68 -0.94
C ASP A 166 0.67 15.83 -0.58
N PHE A 167 0.37 15.66 0.70
CA PHE A 167 -0.81 14.92 1.15
C PHE A 167 -2.13 15.61 0.73
N ARG A 168 -2.20 16.94 0.75
CA ARG A 168 -3.40 17.67 0.26
C ARG A 168 -3.58 17.47 -1.25
N ARG A 169 -2.50 17.47 -2.04
CA ARG A 169 -2.56 17.15 -3.48
C ARG A 169 -3.12 15.76 -3.73
N LEU A 170 -2.63 14.77 -3.00
CA LEU A 170 -3.14 13.41 -3.11
C LEU A 170 -4.61 13.30 -2.69
N LYS A 171 -4.99 13.95 -1.58
CA LYS A 171 -6.38 14.01 -1.12
C LYS A 171 -7.30 14.68 -2.14
N GLN A 172 -6.86 15.75 -2.75
CA GLN A 172 -7.64 16.45 -3.79
C GLN A 172 -7.92 15.52 -4.99
N LEU A 173 -6.90 14.79 -5.47
CA LEU A 173 -7.08 13.83 -6.55
C LEU A 173 -7.99 12.66 -6.14
N PHE A 174 -7.86 12.17 -4.90
CA PHE A 174 -8.76 11.16 -4.35
C PHE A 174 -10.22 11.62 -4.40
N ASP A 175 -10.51 12.83 -3.94
CA ASP A 175 -11.87 13.40 -3.95
C ASP A 175 -12.40 13.60 -5.36
N GLU A 176 -11.55 14.05 -6.29
CA GLU A 176 -11.88 14.19 -7.71
C GLU A 176 -12.28 12.87 -8.36
N LEU A 177 -11.55 11.79 -8.05
CA LEU A 177 -11.78 10.48 -8.67
C LEU A 177 -12.94 9.70 -8.04
N ARG A 178 -13.28 9.97 -6.78
CA ARG A 178 -14.30 9.23 -6.02
C ARG A 178 -15.66 9.11 -6.72
N PRO A 179 -16.22 10.15 -7.35
CA PRO A 179 -17.50 10.05 -8.07
C PRO A 179 -17.49 9.05 -9.23
N ARG A 180 -16.31 8.85 -9.84
CA ARG A 180 -16.14 7.90 -10.95
C ARG A 180 -16.24 6.44 -10.51
N PHE A 181 -15.70 6.11 -9.33
CA PHE A 181 -15.58 4.73 -8.83
C PHE A 181 -16.66 4.36 -7.81
N GLY A 182 -17.38 5.34 -7.27
CA GLY A 182 -18.47 5.11 -6.31
C GLY A 182 -18.00 4.75 -4.89
N ALA A 183 -18.86 4.05 -4.14
CA ALA A 183 -18.65 3.79 -2.72
C ALA A 183 -17.44 2.90 -2.41
N ASP A 184 -17.05 2.04 -3.33
CA ASP A 184 -15.88 1.16 -3.17
C ASP A 184 -14.54 1.92 -3.21
N PHE A 185 -14.52 3.15 -3.70
CA PHE A 185 -13.33 4.01 -3.71
C PHE A 185 -13.20 4.75 -2.37
N ASP A 186 -12.71 4.04 -1.37
CA ASP A 186 -12.72 4.44 0.04
C ASP A 186 -11.31 4.55 0.66
N THR A 187 -10.28 4.14 -0.06
CA THR A 187 -8.93 4.01 0.49
C THR A 187 -8.00 5.10 -0.02
N LEU A 188 -7.64 6.02 0.89
CA LEU A 188 -6.56 6.99 0.70
C LEU A 188 -5.36 6.55 1.54
N SER A 189 -4.41 5.85 0.88
CA SER A 189 -3.23 5.29 1.53
C SER A 189 -2.07 6.28 1.47
N MET A 190 -1.80 6.95 2.57
CA MET A 190 -0.66 7.86 2.73
C MET A 190 -0.24 7.94 4.19
N GLY A 191 1.03 8.27 4.42
CA GLY A 191 1.63 8.36 5.75
C GLY A 191 2.36 7.08 6.15
N MET A 192 3.59 7.30 6.64
CA MET A 192 4.52 6.29 7.14
C MET A 192 4.93 6.59 8.58
N SER A 193 5.88 5.85 9.14
CA SER A 193 6.28 5.96 10.55
C SER A 193 6.63 7.38 11.01
N HIS A 194 7.15 8.24 10.15
CA HIS A 194 7.58 9.61 10.51
C HIS A 194 6.50 10.67 10.27
N ASP A 195 5.55 10.44 9.37
CA ASP A 195 4.59 11.45 8.90
C ASP A 195 3.11 11.03 8.97
N TYR A 196 2.79 9.81 9.46
CA TYR A 196 1.42 9.31 9.47
C TYR A 196 0.42 10.22 10.21
N ARG A 197 0.87 10.95 11.25
CA ARG A 197 0.00 11.89 11.97
C ARG A 197 -0.40 13.08 11.10
N LEU A 198 0.55 13.58 10.28
CA LEU A 198 0.29 14.63 9.30
C LEU A 198 -0.66 14.11 8.21
N ALA A 199 -0.42 12.88 7.74
CA ALA A 199 -1.28 12.23 6.75
C ALA A 199 -2.72 12.06 7.27
N VAL A 200 -2.91 11.60 8.51
CA VAL A 200 -4.23 11.50 9.15
C VAL A 200 -4.91 12.87 9.24
N ALA A 201 -4.18 13.91 9.66
CA ALA A 201 -4.71 15.28 9.69
C ALA A 201 -5.09 15.81 8.30
N CYS A 202 -4.48 15.26 7.22
CA CYS A 202 -4.82 15.57 5.83
C CYS A 202 -5.89 14.61 5.23
N GLY A 203 -6.50 13.74 6.03
CA GLY A 203 -7.62 12.88 5.62
C GLY A 203 -7.22 11.48 5.13
N SER A 204 -6.04 10.98 5.47
CA SER A 204 -5.66 9.58 5.22
C SER A 204 -6.67 8.61 5.83
N THR A 205 -7.09 7.60 5.07
CA THR A 205 -7.93 6.51 5.59
C THR A 205 -7.12 5.24 5.84
N GLN A 206 -5.85 5.22 5.41
CA GLN A 206 -4.96 4.09 5.62
C GLN A 206 -3.51 4.56 5.75
N VAL A 207 -2.83 4.15 6.82
CA VAL A 207 -1.42 4.46 7.08
C VAL A 207 -0.56 3.21 7.03
N ARG A 208 0.72 3.35 6.64
CA ARG A 208 1.68 2.26 6.47
C ARG A 208 2.85 2.43 7.45
N VAL A 209 2.79 1.77 8.60
CA VAL A 209 3.76 1.96 9.68
C VAL A 209 4.60 0.70 9.87
N GLY A 210 5.91 0.83 9.84
CA GLY A 210 6.88 -0.26 9.99
C GLY A 210 7.81 -0.07 11.18
N SER A 211 8.76 0.86 11.12
CA SER A 211 9.81 1.03 12.13
C SER A 211 9.30 1.33 13.54
N LEU A 212 8.17 1.99 13.68
CA LEU A 212 7.53 2.21 14.99
C LEU A 212 6.94 0.93 15.60
N ILE A 213 6.67 -0.10 14.80
CA ILE A 213 6.09 -1.38 15.25
C ILE A 213 7.20 -2.42 15.45
N PHE A 214 8.03 -2.60 14.43
CA PHE A 214 9.01 -3.69 14.35
C PHE A 214 10.45 -3.27 14.69
N GLY A 215 10.69 -1.97 14.88
CA GLY A 215 12.03 -1.41 15.06
C GLY A 215 12.70 -1.05 13.73
N GLU A 216 13.94 -0.56 13.83
CA GLU A 216 14.76 -0.23 12.67
C GLU A 216 15.13 -1.48 11.87
N ARG A 217 15.32 -1.30 10.58
CA ARG A 217 15.64 -2.39 9.65
C ARG A 217 17.10 -2.76 9.71
N ASP A 218 17.37 -4.03 9.84
CA ASP A 218 18.71 -4.59 9.66
C ASP A 218 18.90 -5.05 8.20
N TYR A 219 19.44 -4.16 7.37
CA TYR A 219 19.71 -4.46 5.97
C TYR A 219 20.93 -5.37 5.75
N SER A 220 21.72 -5.64 6.81
CA SER A 220 22.88 -6.52 6.75
C SER A 220 22.50 -8.00 6.69
N LYS A 221 21.27 -8.32 7.10
CA LYS A 221 20.75 -9.69 7.09
C LYS A 221 19.87 -9.92 5.86
N PRO A 222 20.17 -10.93 5.03
CA PRO A 222 19.22 -11.36 4.02
C PRO A 222 17.95 -11.85 4.71
N PHE A 223 16.79 -11.62 4.06
CA PHE A 223 15.55 -12.23 4.52
C PHE A 223 15.73 -13.76 4.50
N THR A 224 15.61 -14.38 5.66
CA THR A 224 15.52 -15.81 5.87
C THR A 224 14.17 -16.13 6.48
N LEU A 225 13.52 -17.21 5.96
CA LEU A 225 12.33 -17.79 6.58
C LEU A 225 12.67 -18.35 7.95
#